data_f4bf3a8650efd2d727dbd7348cfaef94
#
_entry.id   f4bf3a8650efd2d727dbd7348cfaef94
#
_cell.length_a   1.000
_cell.length_b   1.000
_cell.length_c   1.000
_cell.angle_alpha   90.00
_cell.angle_beta   90.00
_cell.angle_gamma   90.00
#
_symmetry.space_group_name_H-M   'P 1'
#
loop_
_entity.id
_entity.type
_entity.pdbx_description
1 polymer ?
#
loop_
_entity_poly.entity_id
_entity_poly.type
_entity_poly.pdbx_seq_one_letter_code
_entity_poly.pdbx_strand_id
1 'polypeptide(L)'
;MKILFSFALIMMTSLSFYAQKASSYEGKLDGLEIKASINLLSGESSGSFFFITQPKEIYELIMVNKADSQIEIKVILNGNKHASGTLNQTKIDGITHLNGEITKEDGKNAVIELVEYN
;
A
#
# COMPACT_ATOMS: atom_id res chain seq x y z
N MET A 1 1.64 -34.94 -23.66
CA MET A 1 1.52 -33.54 -24.12
C MET A 1 0.45 -32.76 -23.39
N LYS A 2 -0.76 -33.26 -23.40
CA LYS A 2 -1.87 -32.57 -22.74
C LYS A 2 -1.65 -32.42 -21.24
N ILE A 3 -1.11 -33.42 -20.60
CA ILE A 3 -0.89 -33.41 -19.15
C ILE A 3 0.15 -32.36 -18.80
N LEU A 4 1.20 -32.23 -19.58
CA LEU A 4 2.24 -31.26 -19.34
C LEU A 4 1.71 -29.83 -19.48
N PHE A 5 0.90 -29.61 -20.50
CA PHE A 5 0.30 -28.31 -20.76
C PHE A 5 -0.63 -27.88 -19.60
N SER A 6 -1.48 -28.82 -19.14
CA SER A 6 -2.39 -28.53 -18.04
C SER A 6 -1.66 -28.19 -16.75
N PHE A 7 -0.56 -28.88 -16.49
CA PHE A 7 0.25 -28.65 -15.31
C PHE A 7 0.84 -27.23 -15.32
N ALA A 8 1.40 -26.81 -16.45
CA ALA A 8 1.95 -25.48 -16.58
C ALA A 8 0.90 -24.39 -16.36
N LEU A 9 -0.28 -24.61 -16.89
CA LEU A 9 -1.37 -23.66 -16.74
C LEU A 9 -1.79 -23.50 -15.27
N ILE A 10 -1.87 -24.59 -14.55
CA ILE A 10 -2.24 -24.57 -13.13
C ILE A 10 -1.21 -23.79 -12.32
N MET A 11 0.06 -23.98 -12.59
CA MET A 11 1.12 -23.28 -11.88
C MET A 11 1.08 -21.77 -12.13
N MET A 12 0.86 -21.39 -13.36
CA MET A 12 0.75 -19.97 -13.70
C MET A 12 -0.42 -19.32 -13.00
N THR A 13 -1.55 -20.00 -12.94
CA THR A 13 -2.75 -19.50 -12.26
C THR A 13 -2.49 -19.31 -10.78
N SER A 14 -1.82 -20.25 -10.14
CA SER A 14 -1.51 -20.16 -8.72
C SER A 14 -0.60 -18.96 -8.41
N LEU A 15 0.42 -18.75 -9.21
CA LEU A 15 1.34 -17.63 -9.01
C LEU A 15 0.64 -16.30 -9.19
N SER A 16 -0.22 -16.17 -10.18
CA SER A 16 -0.98 -14.96 -10.41
C SER A 16 -1.89 -14.64 -9.24
N PHE A 17 -2.52 -15.68 -8.69
CA PHE A 17 -3.43 -15.51 -7.56
C PHE A 17 -2.71 -14.92 -6.34
N TYR A 18 -1.54 -15.43 -5.98
CA TYR A 18 -0.79 -14.92 -4.84
C TYR A 18 -0.24 -13.52 -5.08
N ALA A 19 0.20 -13.25 -6.30
CA ALA A 19 0.80 -11.96 -6.62
C ALA A 19 -0.18 -10.79 -6.55
N GLN A 20 -1.48 -11.07 -6.68
CA GLN A 20 -2.49 -10.02 -6.74
C GLN A 20 -3.25 -9.79 -5.44
N LYS A 21 -2.88 -10.52 -4.39
CA LYS A 21 -3.61 -10.40 -3.13
C LYS A 21 -3.18 -9.13 -2.40
N ALA A 22 -4.14 -8.26 -2.15
CA ALA A 22 -3.93 -7.02 -1.41
C ALA A 22 -4.75 -7.05 -0.12
N SER A 23 -4.27 -6.31 0.87
CA SER A 23 -4.97 -6.16 2.15
C SER A 23 -5.64 -4.80 2.20
N SER A 24 -6.74 -4.73 2.93
CA SER A 24 -7.48 -3.50 3.14
C SER A 24 -7.00 -2.83 4.43
N TYR A 25 -6.88 -1.52 4.38
CA TYR A 25 -6.45 -0.71 5.51
C TYR A 25 -7.41 0.45 5.69
N GLU A 26 -7.55 0.90 6.93
CA GLU A 26 -8.25 2.14 7.20
C GLU A 26 -7.44 2.95 8.21
N GLY A 27 -7.62 4.25 8.20
CA GLY A 27 -6.89 5.13 9.10
C GLY A 27 -7.11 6.59 8.78
N LYS A 28 -6.07 7.39 9.02
CA LYS A 28 -6.15 8.83 8.86
C LYS A 28 -4.90 9.37 8.20
N LEU A 29 -5.08 10.40 7.41
CA LEU A 29 -4.00 11.20 6.86
C LEU A 29 -4.32 12.66 7.15
N ASP A 30 -3.43 13.31 7.90
CA ASP A 30 -3.62 14.71 8.32
C ASP A 30 -4.95 14.91 9.05
N GLY A 31 -5.34 13.91 9.86
CA GLY A 31 -6.57 13.94 10.61
C GLY A 31 -7.84 13.57 9.84
N LEU A 32 -7.74 13.36 8.54
CA LEU A 32 -8.89 13.01 7.70
C LEU A 32 -8.92 11.50 7.45
N GLU A 33 -10.09 10.90 7.53
CA GLU A 33 -10.26 9.47 7.36
C GLU A 33 -9.99 9.03 5.93
N ILE A 34 -9.21 7.96 5.80
CA ILE A 34 -8.87 7.35 4.50
C ILE A 34 -9.10 5.86 4.55
N LYS A 35 -9.31 5.28 3.37
CA LYS A 35 -9.31 3.84 3.16
C LYS A 35 -8.29 3.51 2.11
N ALA A 36 -7.56 2.42 2.33
CA ALA A 36 -6.47 2.03 1.45
C ALA A 36 -6.52 0.56 1.11
N SER A 37 -5.95 0.23 -0.03
CA SER A 37 -5.72 -1.14 -0.45
C SER A 37 -4.24 -1.24 -0.76
N ILE A 38 -3.52 -2.11 -0.06
CA ILE A 38 -2.06 -2.17 -0.14
C ILE A 38 -1.62 -3.62 -0.31
N ASN A 39 -0.73 -3.82 -1.26
CA ASN A 39 -0.10 -5.11 -1.50
C ASN A 39 1.36 -5.02 -1.04
N LEU A 40 1.63 -5.55 0.15
CA LEU A 40 2.99 -5.53 0.72
C LEU A 40 3.77 -6.73 0.20
N LEU A 41 4.83 -6.44 -0.54
CA LEU A 41 5.73 -7.45 -1.08
C LEU A 41 7.12 -7.21 -0.51
N SER A 42 8.00 -8.21 -0.62
CA SER A 42 9.40 -7.99 -0.26
C SER A 42 10.06 -7.16 -1.34
N GLY A 43 10.63 -6.03 -0.95
CA GLY A 43 11.24 -5.09 -1.88
C GLY A 43 10.31 -3.93 -2.20
N GLU A 44 9.67 -3.98 -3.36
CA GLU A 44 8.77 -2.92 -3.80
C GLU A 44 7.32 -3.33 -3.59
N SER A 45 6.54 -2.42 -3.01
CA SER A 45 5.12 -2.64 -2.75
C SER A 45 4.31 -1.53 -3.41
N SER A 46 3.01 -1.75 -3.54
CA SER A 46 2.13 -0.77 -4.17
C SER A 46 0.76 -0.77 -3.54
N GLY A 47 0.02 0.29 -3.77
CA GLY A 47 -1.33 0.39 -3.27
C GLY A 47 -2.00 1.67 -3.73
N SER A 48 -3.15 1.93 -3.13
CA SER A 48 -3.92 3.14 -3.40
C SER A 48 -4.74 3.50 -2.16
N PHE A 49 -5.12 4.75 -2.07
CA PHE A 49 -6.04 5.18 -1.02
C PHE A 49 -6.92 6.31 -1.51
N PHE A 50 -7.97 6.57 -0.76
CA PHE A 50 -8.85 7.72 -1.01
C PHE A 50 -9.36 8.26 0.32
N PHE A 51 -9.66 9.54 0.33
CA PHE A 51 -10.34 10.17 1.46
C PHE A 51 -11.82 9.82 1.41
N ILE A 52 -12.40 9.47 2.55
CA ILE A 52 -13.81 9.07 2.59
C ILE A 52 -14.72 10.18 2.08
N THR A 53 -14.34 11.43 2.31
CA THR A 53 -15.10 12.59 1.84
C THR A 53 -14.96 12.86 0.34
N GLN A 54 -13.96 12.25 -0.31
CA GLN A 54 -13.72 12.45 -1.75
C GLN A 54 -13.35 11.11 -2.40
N PRO A 55 -14.27 10.13 -2.43
CA PRO A 55 -13.93 8.77 -2.85
C PRO A 55 -13.60 8.64 -4.34
N LYS A 56 -13.89 9.63 -5.16
CA LYS A 56 -13.57 9.58 -6.58
C LYS A 56 -12.13 9.96 -6.87
N GLU A 57 -11.44 10.58 -5.93
CA GLU A 57 -10.05 11.00 -6.08
C GLU A 57 -9.14 9.93 -5.49
N ILE A 58 -8.53 9.14 -6.37
CA ILE A 58 -7.70 8.01 -5.96
C ILE A 58 -6.23 8.40 -6.00
N TYR A 59 -5.55 8.18 -4.89
CA TYR A 59 -4.11 8.39 -4.76
C TYR A 59 -3.40 7.06 -4.90
N GLU A 60 -2.32 7.03 -5.66
CA GLU A 60 -1.49 5.84 -5.80
C GLU A 60 -0.34 5.87 -4.81
N LEU A 61 0.02 4.71 -4.28
CA LEU A 61 1.14 4.57 -3.37
C LEU A 61 2.21 3.70 -4.01
N ILE A 62 3.44 4.22 -4.04
CA ILE A 62 4.61 3.46 -4.44
C ILE A 62 5.48 3.35 -3.20
N MET A 63 5.83 2.13 -2.82
CA MET A 63 6.53 1.88 -1.57
C MET A 63 7.74 1.00 -1.78
N VAL A 64 8.83 1.33 -1.10
CA VAL A 64 10.07 0.56 -1.16
C VAL A 64 10.50 0.24 0.26
N ASN A 65 10.71 -1.04 0.54
CA ASN A 65 11.23 -1.46 1.84
C ASN A 65 12.69 -1.04 1.96
N LYS A 66 13.03 -0.32 3.02
CA LYS A 66 14.40 0.16 3.23
C LYS A 66 15.17 -0.79 4.14
N ALA A 67 14.90 -0.73 5.43
CA ALA A 67 15.60 -1.56 6.38
C ALA A 67 14.67 -1.83 7.54
N ASP A 68 14.68 -3.06 8.01
CA ASP A 68 13.84 -3.53 9.11
C ASP A 68 12.43 -3.01 8.98
N SER A 69 11.70 -2.52 9.56
CA SER A 69 10.30 -2.16 9.42
C SER A 69 10.07 -0.80 8.75
N GLN A 70 11.06 -0.25 8.07
CA GLN A 70 10.89 1.05 7.43
C GLN A 70 10.54 0.94 5.96
N ILE A 71 9.55 1.71 5.54
CA ILE A 71 9.05 1.74 4.16
C ILE A 71 9.08 3.18 3.68
N GLU A 72 9.78 3.42 2.57
CA GLU A 72 9.77 4.72 1.92
C GLU A 72 8.58 4.78 0.98
N ILE A 73 7.79 5.85 1.05
CA ILE A 73 6.59 5.96 0.22
C ILE A 73 6.58 7.21 -0.63
N LYS A 74 5.94 7.07 -1.80
CA LYS A 74 5.60 8.17 -2.67
C LYS A 74 4.11 8.14 -2.93
N VAL A 75 3.47 9.29 -2.84
CA VAL A 75 2.04 9.43 -3.08
C VAL A 75 1.87 10.16 -4.41
N ILE A 76 1.13 9.54 -5.32
CA ILE A 76 0.93 10.03 -6.68
C ILE A 76 -0.54 10.34 -6.90
N LEU A 77 -0.83 11.52 -7.43
CA LEU A 77 -2.19 11.90 -7.80
C LEU A 77 -2.20 12.34 -9.26
N ASN A 78 -3.02 11.65 -10.06
CA ASN A 78 -3.14 11.93 -11.49
C ASN A 78 -1.80 11.93 -12.23
N GLY A 79 -0.93 10.98 -11.86
CA GLY A 79 0.37 10.82 -12.49
C GLY A 79 1.46 11.77 -11.96
N ASN A 80 1.13 12.66 -11.04
CA ASN A 80 2.07 13.64 -10.51
C ASN A 80 2.39 13.33 -9.05
N LYS A 81 3.64 13.53 -8.67
CA LYS A 81 4.05 13.36 -7.28
C LYS A 81 3.33 14.37 -6.41
N HIS A 82 2.66 13.87 -5.38
CA HIS A 82 1.89 14.70 -4.44
C HIS A 82 2.59 14.83 -3.10
N ALA A 83 3.24 13.76 -2.64
CA ALA A 83 3.91 13.74 -1.35
C ALA A 83 4.90 12.58 -1.29
N SER A 84 5.78 12.59 -0.30
CA SER A 84 6.68 11.47 -0.04
C SER A 84 7.06 11.44 1.44
N GLY A 85 7.47 10.28 1.91
CA GLY A 85 7.87 10.15 3.30
C GLY A 85 8.24 8.74 3.68
N THR A 86 8.15 8.43 4.96
CA THR A 86 8.56 7.14 5.51
C THR A 86 7.48 6.62 6.45
N LEU A 87 7.16 5.33 6.30
CA LEU A 87 6.27 4.62 7.19
C LEU A 87 7.05 3.61 8.00
N ASN A 88 6.62 3.37 9.22
CA ASN A 88 7.10 2.28 10.05
C ASN A 88 6.03 1.21 10.10
N GLN A 89 6.44 -0.02 9.87
CA GLN A 89 5.53 -1.17 9.90
C GLN A 89 5.71 -1.90 11.22
N THR A 90 4.60 -2.11 11.92
CA THR A 90 4.59 -2.91 13.15
C THR A 90 3.43 -3.88 13.09
N LYS A 91 3.53 -4.98 13.85
CA LYS A 91 2.42 -5.91 14.00
C LYS A 91 2.03 -5.98 15.47
N ILE A 92 0.74 -5.81 15.72
CA ILE A 92 0.17 -5.89 17.05
C ILE A 92 -0.95 -6.93 16.98
N ASP A 93 -0.79 -8.04 17.70
CA ASP A 93 -1.72 -9.16 17.69
C ASP A 93 -1.99 -9.69 16.27
N GLY A 94 -0.94 -9.73 15.44
CA GLY A 94 -1.05 -10.20 14.07
C GLY A 94 -1.60 -9.20 13.07
N ILE A 95 -1.95 -8.00 13.52
CA ILE A 95 -2.52 -6.95 12.68
C ILE A 95 -1.42 -5.96 12.29
N THR A 96 -1.30 -5.67 11.00
CA THR A 96 -0.29 -4.75 10.49
C THR A 96 -0.71 -3.31 10.70
N HIS A 97 0.20 -2.53 11.27
CA HIS A 97 0.04 -1.08 11.45
C HIS A 97 1.12 -0.38 10.64
N LEU A 98 0.74 0.65 9.90
CA LEU A 98 1.66 1.47 9.11
C LEU A 98 1.50 2.91 9.58
N ASN A 99 2.56 3.47 10.18
CA ASN A 99 2.51 4.81 10.75
C ASN A 99 3.73 5.61 10.33
N GLY A 100 3.53 6.88 10.04
CA GLY A 100 4.65 7.74 9.69
C GLY A 100 4.24 9.14 9.32
N GLU A 101 5.16 9.81 8.62
CA GLU A 101 4.94 11.17 8.15
C GLU A 101 5.26 11.27 6.68
N ILE A 102 4.48 12.10 5.99
CA ILE A 102 4.76 12.44 4.60
C ILE A 102 4.88 13.95 4.50
N THR A 103 5.69 14.39 3.53
CA THR A 103 5.88 15.81 3.22
C THR A 103 5.21 16.08 1.88
N LYS A 104 4.28 17.02 1.87
CA LYS A 104 3.55 17.41 0.66
C LYS A 104 4.40 18.34 -0.21
N GLU A 105 3.95 18.56 -1.43
CA GLU A 105 4.66 19.44 -2.37
C GLU A 105 4.83 20.86 -1.85
N ASP A 106 3.91 21.33 -1.01
CA ASP A 106 4.01 22.66 -0.40
C ASP A 106 4.95 22.71 0.81
N GLY A 107 5.63 21.61 1.12
CA GLY A 107 6.56 21.51 2.23
C GLY A 107 5.93 21.21 3.58
N LYS A 108 4.62 21.06 3.63
CA LYS A 108 3.94 20.75 4.90
C LYS A 108 3.98 19.26 5.18
N ASN A 109 4.20 18.94 6.45
CA ASN A 109 4.21 17.54 6.90
C ASN A 109 2.81 17.11 7.32
N ALA A 110 2.51 15.84 7.06
CA ALA A 110 1.24 15.25 7.48
C ALA A 110 1.51 13.88 8.09
N VAL A 111 0.80 13.57 9.15
CA VAL A 111 0.89 12.25 9.81
C VAL A 111 -0.07 11.30 9.12
N ILE A 112 0.40 10.09 8.83
CA ILE A 112 -0.41 9.03 8.24
C ILE A 112 -0.41 7.83 9.18
N GLU A 113 -1.58 7.28 9.43
CA GLU A 113 -1.78 6.11 10.28
C GLU A 113 -2.73 5.15 9.58
N LEU A 114 -2.30 3.90 9.41
CA LEU A 114 -3.11 2.89 8.74
C LEU A 114 -3.12 1.61 9.57
N VAL A 115 -4.26 0.97 9.64
CA VAL A 115 -4.45 -0.31 10.33
C VAL A 115 -5.11 -1.28 9.37
N GLU A 116 -4.52 -2.46 9.23
CA GLU A 116 -5.07 -3.52 8.40
C GLU A 116 -6.38 -4.02 9.00
N TYR A 117 -7.37 -4.27 8.13
CA TYR A 117 -8.62 -4.89 8.55
C TYR A 117 -9.11 -5.87 7.49
N ASN A 118 -10.00 -6.76 7.90
CA ASN A 118 -10.62 -7.73 7.00
C ASN A 118 -12.11 -7.46 6.87
#